data_cdea1aa99cfd8d7016273fe1f9a5113d
#
_entry.id   cdea1aa99cfd8d7016273fe1f9a5113d
#
_cell.length_a   1.000
_cell.length_b   1.000
_cell.length_c   1.000
_cell.angle_alpha   90.00
_cell.angle_beta   90.00
_cell.angle_gamma   90.00
#
_symmetry.space_group_name_H-M   'P 1'
#
loop_
_entity.id
_entity.type
_entity.pdbx_description
1 polymer ?
#
loop_
_entity_poly.entity_id
_entity_poly.type
_entity_poly.pdbx_seq_one_letter_code
_entity_poly.pdbx_strand_id
1 'polypeptide(L)'
;MTETTDAPAYKVLNRRRLPFPHAQVYGAFADPEQLKTWWGPHGFTNRIDTFELRTGGKWLYTMINENEREFDNIKEFLEVSPHRVVMRHIQPMHDFIMTMSFDPVDDDATDLTWIMNFAPGQDPGLAPFLEAANEQNFDRLEAHLQTL
;
A
#
# COMPACT_ATOMS: atom_id res chain seq x y z
N MET A 1 35.69 -5.11 11.73
CA MET A 1 34.96 -4.89 11.49
C MET A 1 34.21 -4.94 11.03
N THR A 2 33.94 -4.81 10.94
CA THR A 2 33.08 -4.53 10.59
C THR A 2 32.17 -4.34 10.36
N GLU A 3 31.94 -4.05 10.26
CA GLU A 3 30.95 -3.77 10.17
C GLU A 3 30.08 -3.79 9.42
N THR A 4 30.01 -4.25 8.86
CA THR A 4 28.90 -3.92 8.23
C THR A 4 27.96 -3.32 8.88
N THR A 5 27.80 -2.35 8.53
CA THR A 5 26.80 -1.75 9.12
C THR A 5 25.63 -1.82 8.32
N ASP A 6 24.65 -2.45 8.78
CA ASP A 6 23.34 -2.38 8.23
C ASP A 6 22.84 -0.95 8.30
N ALA A 7 22.22 -0.47 7.27
CA ALA A 7 21.55 0.80 7.30
C ALA A 7 20.50 0.78 8.43
N PRO A 8 20.25 1.91 9.10
CA PRO A 8 19.22 1.96 10.16
C PRO A 8 17.82 1.78 9.58
N ALA A 9 16.91 1.40 10.44
CA ALA A 9 15.50 1.37 10.09
C ALA A 9 15.05 2.76 9.62
N TYR A 10 14.13 2.81 8.66
CA TYR A 10 13.60 4.09 8.19
C TYR A 10 12.13 3.96 7.81
N LYS A 11 11.47 5.10 7.62
CA LYS A 11 10.05 5.16 7.27
C LYS A 11 9.84 5.92 5.98
N VAL A 12 8.79 5.51 5.25
CA VAL A 12 8.26 6.30 4.14
C VAL A 12 6.83 6.65 4.52
N LEU A 13 6.51 7.93 4.58
CA LEU A 13 5.20 8.40 4.98
C LEU A 13 4.54 9.18 3.85
N ASN A 14 3.30 8.81 3.54
CA ASN A 14 2.46 9.52 2.59
C ASN A 14 1.10 9.77 3.25
N ARG A 15 0.52 10.94 2.99
CA ARG A 15 -0.76 11.31 3.57
C ARG A 15 -1.51 12.20 2.62
N ARG A 16 -2.82 11.94 2.50
CA ARG A 16 -3.68 12.77 1.66
C ARG A 16 -5.09 12.82 2.24
N ARG A 17 -5.66 14.01 2.23
CA ARG A 17 -7.10 14.16 2.52
C ARG A 17 -7.87 13.93 1.23
N LEU A 18 -8.78 12.95 1.27
CA LEU A 18 -9.62 12.60 0.14
C LEU A 18 -11.03 13.12 0.37
N PRO A 19 -11.63 13.83 -0.61
CA PRO A 19 -12.99 14.37 -0.46
C PRO A 19 -14.06 13.29 -0.73
N PHE A 20 -13.95 12.18 0.00
CA PHE A 20 -14.86 11.04 -0.13
C PHE A 20 -15.12 10.43 1.23
N PRO A 21 -16.35 9.87 1.44
CA PRO A 21 -16.69 9.24 2.71
C PRO A 21 -15.78 8.07 3.06
N HIS A 22 -15.58 7.85 4.35
CA HIS A 22 -14.76 6.75 4.86
C HIS A 22 -15.13 5.39 4.26
N ALA A 23 -16.44 5.10 4.17
CA ALA A 23 -16.90 3.81 3.65
C ALA A 23 -16.47 3.61 2.19
N GLN A 24 -16.45 4.67 1.38
CA GLN A 24 -16.00 4.57 -0.02
C GLN A 24 -14.50 4.36 -0.11
N VAL A 25 -13.72 5.09 0.69
CA VAL A 25 -12.26 4.97 0.68
C VAL A 25 -11.83 3.59 1.17
N TYR A 26 -12.36 3.15 2.29
CA TYR A 26 -12.05 1.83 2.81
C TYR A 26 -12.55 0.74 1.85
N GLY A 27 -13.76 0.89 1.32
CA GLY A 27 -14.35 -0.06 0.39
C GLY A 27 -13.53 -0.25 -0.88
N ALA A 28 -12.89 0.81 -1.36
CA ALA A 28 -12.02 0.73 -2.55
C ALA A 28 -10.81 -0.18 -2.29
N PHE A 29 -10.34 -0.27 -1.05
CA PHE A 29 -9.28 -1.20 -0.67
C PHE A 29 -9.85 -2.59 -0.33
N ALA A 30 -10.96 -2.64 0.39
CA ALA A 30 -11.51 -3.89 0.91
C ALA A 30 -12.14 -4.78 -0.17
N ASP A 31 -12.49 -4.22 -1.31
CA ASP A 31 -13.07 -4.96 -2.44
C ASP A 31 -11.97 -5.24 -3.46
N PRO A 32 -11.56 -6.51 -3.65
CA PRO A 32 -10.48 -6.83 -4.58
C PRO A 32 -10.78 -6.46 -6.03
N GLU A 33 -12.06 -6.41 -6.43
CA GLU A 33 -12.43 -5.98 -7.79
C GLU A 33 -12.15 -4.49 -7.99
N GLN A 34 -12.28 -3.68 -6.95
CA GLN A 34 -11.88 -2.28 -7.00
C GLN A 34 -10.36 -2.15 -6.83
N LEU A 35 -9.81 -2.82 -5.84
CA LEU A 35 -8.39 -2.72 -5.49
C LEU A 35 -7.47 -2.98 -6.68
N LYS A 36 -7.77 -3.98 -7.49
CA LYS A 36 -6.93 -4.33 -8.64
C LYS A 36 -6.85 -3.23 -9.68
N THR A 37 -7.80 -2.30 -9.70
CA THR A 37 -7.85 -1.25 -10.72
C THR A 37 -6.98 -0.05 -10.40
N TRP A 38 -6.63 0.18 -9.13
CA TRP A 38 -5.89 1.39 -8.74
C TRP A 38 -4.60 1.12 -7.98
N TRP A 39 -4.36 -0.10 -7.51
CA TRP A 39 -3.17 -0.39 -6.71
C TRP A 39 -1.90 -0.29 -7.55
N GLY A 40 -0.86 0.33 -6.96
CA GLY A 40 0.43 0.51 -7.60
C GLY A 40 0.59 1.87 -8.25
N PRO A 41 1.81 2.24 -8.64
CA PRO A 41 2.08 3.50 -9.32
C PRO A 41 1.53 3.49 -10.74
N HIS A 42 1.64 4.62 -11.44
CA HIS A 42 1.14 4.75 -12.80
C HIS A 42 1.70 3.66 -13.71
N GLY A 43 0.87 3.14 -14.61
CA GLY A 43 1.27 2.16 -15.61
C GLY A 43 1.16 0.71 -15.16
N PHE A 44 0.85 0.46 -13.88
CA PHE A 44 0.71 -0.91 -13.40
C PHE A 44 -0.73 -1.39 -13.46
N THR A 45 -0.88 -2.69 -13.75
CA THR A 45 -2.15 -3.41 -13.56
C THR A 45 -1.90 -4.53 -12.57
N ASN A 46 -2.97 -5.15 -12.08
CA ASN A 46 -2.86 -6.18 -11.04
C ASN A 46 -3.72 -7.38 -11.37
N ARG A 47 -3.18 -8.56 -11.03
CA ARG A 47 -3.94 -9.80 -10.99
C ARG A 47 -3.91 -10.28 -9.54
N ILE A 48 -5.07 -10.39 -8.90
CA ILE A 48 -5.16 -10.81 -7.50
C ILE A 48 -5.54 -12.29 -7.45
N ASP A 49 -4.68 -13.11 -6.85
CA ASP A 49 -4.92 -14.54 -6.73
C ASP A 49 -5.59 -14.88 -5.40
N THR A 50 -5.22 -14.20 -4.32
CA THR A 50 -5.79 -14.43 -2.99
C THR A 50 -5.89 -13.10 -2.27
N PHE A 51 -7.03 -12.85 -1.64
CA PHE A 51 -7.22 -11.65 -0.84
C PHE A 51 -8.08 -11.99 0.38
N GLU A 52 -7.42 -12.27 1.49
CA GLU A 52 -8.07 -12.65 2.74
C GLU A 52 -7.94 -11.52 3.73
N LEU A 53 -8.87 -10.57 3.68
CA LEU A 53 -8.80 -9.35 4.48
C LEU A 53 -9.24 -9.61 5.91
N ARG A 54 -8.35 -10.22 6.68
CA ARG A 54 -8.53 -10.50 8.10
C ARG A 54 -7.15 -10.69 8.73
N THR A 55 -7.07 -10.52 10.03
CA THR A 55 -5.81 -10.77 10.76
C THR A 55 -5.34 -12.20 10.47
N GLY A 56 -4.08 -12.33 10.05
CA GLY A 56 -3.49 -13.61 9.67
C GLY A 56 -3.77 -14.01 8.23
N GLY A 57 -4.62 -13.28 7.51
CA GLY A 57 -4.92 -13.59 6.10
C GLY A 57 -3.78 -13.18 5.17
N LYS A 58 -3.85 -13.68 3.93
CA LYS A 58 -2.83 -13.43 2.91
C LYS A 58 -3.40 -12.61 1.76
N TRP A 59 -2.51 -11.87 1.14
CA TRP A 59 -2.81 -11.16 -0.10
C TRP A 59 -1.71 -11.51 -1.10
N LEU A 60 -2.08 -12.32 -2.08
CA LEU A 60 -1.19 -12.80 -3.14
C LEU A 60 -1.63 -12.15 -4.44
N TYR A 61 -0.75 -11.41 -5.06
CA TYR A 61 -1.08 -10.71 -6.30
C TYR A 61 0.16 -10.48 -7.17
N THR A 62 -0.08 -10.27 -8.45
CA THR A 62 0.97 -9.98 -9.43
C THR A 62 0.75 -8.57 -9.96
N MET A 63 1.78 -7.73 -9.86
CA MET A 63 1.78 -6.41 -10.48
C MET A 63 2.42 -6.52 -11.86
N ILE A 64 1.80 -5.89 -12.85
CA ILE A 64 2.26 -5.98 -14.24
C ILE A 64 2.51 -4.57 -14.74
N ASN A 65 3.73 -4.28 -15.19
CA ASN A 65 4.08 -2.95 -15.68
C ASN A 65 3.74 -2.76 -17.15
N GLU A 66 4.01 -1.59 -17.70
CA GLU A 66 3.69 -1.25 -19.09
C GLU A 66 4.43 -2.12 -20.10
N ASN A 67 5.56 -2.70 -19.71
CA ASN A 67 6.34 -3.60 -20.58
C ASN A 67 5.95 -5.05 -20.35
N GLU A 68 4.80 -5.30 -19.70
CA GLU A 68 4.26 -6.62 -19.40
C GLU A 68 5.16 -7.46 -18.50
N ARG A 69 6.06 -6.81 -17.76
CA ARG A 69 6.88 -7.50 -16.77
C ARG A 69 6.06 -7.71 -15.50
N GLU A 70 6.13 -8.93 -14.96
CA GLU A 70 5.34 -9.34 -13.82
C GLU A 70 6.17 -9.37 -12.54
N PHE A 71 5.57 -8.90 -11.44
CA PHE A 71 6.19 -8.88 -10.13
C PHE A 71 5.21 -9.53 -9.15
N ASP A 72 5.53 -10.75 -8.70
CA ASP A 72 4.69 -11.45 -7.74
C ASP A 72 4.88 -10.84 -6.36
N ASN A 73 3.78 -10.55 -5.69
CA ASN A 73 3.78 -9.94 -4.37
C ASN A 73 3.07 -10.83 -3.36
N ILE A 74 3.65 -10.93 -2.17
CA ILE A 74 3.06 -11.66 -1.06
C ILE A 74 3.01 -10.74 0.14
N LYS A 75 1.81 -10.56 0.71
CA LYS A 75 1.61 -9.80 1.93
C LYS A 75 0.81 -10.61 2.93
N GLU A 76 1.05 -10.35 4.20
CA GLU A 76 0.27 -10.94 5.28
C GLU A 76 -0.36 -9.82 6.08
N PHE A 77 -1.67 -9.94 6.37
CA PHE A 77 -2.36 -8.96 7.19
C PHE A 77 -2.08 -9.25 8.66
N LEU A 78 -1.53 -8.27 9.37
CA LEU A 78 -1.23 -8.38 10.79
C LEU A 78 -2.35 -7.82 11.66
N GLU A 79 -3.08 -6.85 11.13
CA GLU A 79 -4.21 -6.23 11.81
C GLU A 79 -5.18 -5.71 10.74
N VAL A 80 -6.47 -5.94 10.91
CA VAL A 80 -7.48 -5.45 9.97
C VAL A 80 -8.66 -4.89 10.74
N SER A 81 -8.97 -3.62 10.49
CA SER A 81 -10.19 -2.96 10.91
C SER A 81 -10.55 -1.90 9.88
N PRO A 82 -11.78 -1.36 9.88
CA PRO A 82 -12.14 -0.31 8.91
C PRO A 82 -11.31 0.98 9.06
N HIS A 83 -10.65 1.18 10.17
CA HIS A 83 -9.86 2.38 10.41
C HIS A 83 -8.36 2.15 10.23
N ARG A 84 -7.91 0.89 10.28
CA ARG A 84 -6.48 0.60 10.27
C ARG A 84 -6.21 -0.80 9.71
N VAL A 85 -5.33 -0.86 8.73
CA VAL A 85 -4.85 -2.12 8.17
C VAL A 85 -3.32 -2.13 8.27
N VAL A 86 -2.77 -3.16 8.91
CA VAL A 86 -1.33 -3.34 9.02
C VAL A 86 -0.97 -4.62 8.28
N MET A 87 0.00 -4.54 7.37
CA MET A 87 0.42 -5.70 6.60
C MET A 87 1.93 -5.76 6.47
N ARG A 88 2.43 -6.98 6.50
CA ARG A 88 3.84 -7.25 6.28
C ARG A 88 4.05 -7.62 4.82
N HIS A 89 4.98 -6.93 4.18
CA HIS A 89 5.40 -7.29 2.83
C HIS A 89 6.47 -8.37 2.94
N ILE A 90 6.19 -9.54 2.36
CA ILE A 90 7.08 -10.70 2.46
C ILE A 90 7.95 -10.82 1.21
N GLN A 91 7.40 -10.51 0.05
CA GLN A 91 8.08 -10.56 -1.23
C GLN A 91 7.48 -9.55 -2.21
N PRO A 92 8.26 -9.08 -3.18
CA PRO A 92 9.67 -9.37 -3.42
C PRO A 92 10.60 -8.33 -2.81
N MET A 93 11.85 -8.63 -2.71
CA MET A 93 12.97 -7.71 -2.53
C MET A 93 13.05 -6.88 -1.26
N HIS A 94 11.95 -6.36 -0.74
CA HIS A 94 11.96 -5.44 0.40
C HIS A 94 11.27 -6.04 1.60
N ASP A 95 11.81 -5.78 2.78
CA ASP A 95 11.17 -6.22 4.03
C ASP A 95 10.65 -4.98 4.74
N PHE A 96 9.33 -4.83 4.78
CA PHE A 96 8.71 -3.71 5.47
C PHE A 96 7.33 -4.08 6.00
N ILE A 97 6.88 -3.30 6.99
CA ILE A 97 5.53 -3.38 7.50
C ILE A 97 4.84 -2.08 7.11
N MET A 98 3.69 -2.20 6.45
CA MET A 98 2.91 -1.05 6.04
C MET A 98 1.70 -0.89 6.91
N THR A 99 1.50 0.32 7.42
CA THR A 99 0.30 0.70 8.17
C THR A 99 -0.51 1.66 7.31
N MET A 100 -1.76 1.31 7.06
CA MET A 100 -2.71 2.16 6.35
C MET A 100 -3.77 2.59 7.34
N SER A 101 -3.93 3.91 7.51
CA SER A 101 -4.96 4.46 8.40
C SER A 101 -6.01 5.18 7.56
N PHE A 102 -7.28 4.91 7.86
CA PHE A 102 -8.44 5.48 7.17
C PHE A 102 -9.22 6.28 8.22
N ASP A 103 -8.93 7.56 8.35
CA ASP A 103 -9.47 8.38 9.43
C ASP A 103 -10.55 9.32 8.89
N PRO A 104 -11.83 9.10 9.24
CA PRO A 104 -12.87 10.01 8.80
C PRO A 104 -12.66 11.40 9.41
N VAL A 105 -12.69 12.44 8.56
CA VAL A 105 -12.60 13.83 9.00
C VAL A 105 -14.01 14.33 9.31
N ASP A 106 -14.93 13.99 8.41
CA ASP A 106 -16.36 14.25 8.54
C ASP A 106 -17.10 13.23 7.67
N ASP A 107 -18.39 13.46 7.40
CA ASP A 107 -19.18 12.50 6.64
C ASP A 107 -18.74 12.39 5.18
N ASP A 108 -17.98 13.35 4.67
CA ASP A 108 -17.64 13.44 3.25
C ASP A 108 -16.14 13.47 2.98
N ALA A 109 -15.31 13.34 4.00
CA ALA A 109 -13.85 13.41 3.82
C ALA A 109 -13.13 12.41 4.72
N THR A 110 -12.02 11.88 4.21
CA THR A 110 -11.20 10.88 4.89
C THR A 110 -9.73 11.23 4.75
N ASP A 111 -8.99 11.18 5.85
CA ASP A 111 -7.54 11.29 5.80
C ASP A 111 -6.96 9.88 5.64
N LEU A 112 -6.24 9.67 4.55
CA LEU A 112 -5.54 8.41 4.30
C LEU A 112 -4.06 8.60 4.60
N THR A 113 -3.51 7.75 5.45
CA THR A 113 -2.09 7.77 5.80
C THR A 113 -1.49 6.41 5.55
N TRP A 114 -0.38 6.38 4.80
CA TRP A 114 0.40 5.17 4.58
C TRP A 114 1.77 5.36 5.20
N ILE A 115 2.19 4.43 6.06
CA ILE A 115 3.51 4.43 6.64
C ILE A 115 4.16 3.08 6.33
N MET A 116 5.26 3.13 5.59
CA MET A 116 6.07 1.93 5.32
C MET A 116 7.24 1.96 6.29
N ASN A 117 7.33 0.95 7.16
CA ASN A 117 8.42 0.82 8.13
C ASN A 117 9.39 -0.22 7.64
N PHE A 118 10.58 0.21 7.25
CA PHE A 118 11.63 -0.68 6.74
C PHE A 118 12.55 -1.13 7.86
N ALA A 119 12.85 -2.43 7.87
CA ALA A 119 13.79 -3.01 8.83
C ALA A 119 15.20 -2.49 8.58
N PRO A 120 16.09 -2.55 9.59
CA PRO A 120 17.50 -2.23 9.36
C PRO A 120 18.08 -3.10 8.23
N GLY A 121 19.03 -2.53 7.48
CA GLY A 121 19.67 -3.24 6.38
C GLY A 121 19.03 -3.02 5.03
N GLN A 122 17.88 -2.33 4.98
CA GLN A 122 17.24 -1.96 3.72
C GLN A 122 17.85 -0.65 3.21
N ASP A 123 17.84 -0.46 1.89
CA ASP A 123 18.47 0.74 1.29
C ASP A 123 17.59 1.98 1.50
N PRO A 124 18.01 2.93 2.35
CA PRO A 124 17.22 4.15 2.58
C PRO A 124 17.21 5.08 1.36
N GLY A 125 18.11 4.87 0.39
CA GLY A 125 18.11 5.63 -0.85
C GLY A 125 16.87 5.41 -1.71
N LEU A 126 16.12 4.34 -1.44
CA LEU A 126 14.85 4.09 -2.14
C LEU A 126 13.71 4.96 -1.63
N ALA A 127 13.85 5.58 -0.46
CA ALA A 127 12.74 6.32 0.16
C ALA A 127 12.10 7.38 -0.75
N PRO A 128 12.88 8.26 -1.44
CA PRO A 128 12.26 9.25 -2.32
C PRO A 128 11.50 8.62 -3.49
N PHE A 129 12.01 7.53 -4.04
CA PHE A 129 11.34 6.81 -5.13
C PHE A 129 10.03 6.21 -4.64
N LEU A 130 10.04 5.58 -3.47
CA LEU A 130 8.85 4.95 -2.90
C LEU A 130 7.81 5.99 -2.50
N GLU A 131 8.26 7.14 -1.97
CA GLU A 131 7.35 8.23 -1.63
C GLU A 131 6.63 8.74 -2.88
N ALA A 132 7.36 8.95 -3.97
CA ALA A 132 6.76 9.38 -5.23
C ALA A 132 5.82 8.33 -5.80
N ALA A 133 6.18 7.05 -5.73
CA ALA A 133 5.31 5.96 -6.20
C ALA A 133 4.00 5.90 -5.41
N ASN A 134 4.06 6.11 -4.10
CA ASN A 134 2.86 6.14 -3.27
C ASN A 134 1.96 7.33 -3.61
N GLU A 135 2.53 8.49 -3.94
CA GLU A 135 1.72 9.63 -4.38
C GLU A 135 1.01 9.31 -5.69
N GLN A 136 1.66 8.65 -6.62
CA GLN A 136 1.02 8.20 -7.86
C GLN A 136 -0.11 7.21 -7.55
N ASN A 137 0.10 6.34 -6.58
CA ASN A 137 -0.92 5.39 -6.17
C ASN A 137 -2.15 6.13 -5.59
N PHE A 138 -1.91 7.18 -4.80
CA PHE A 138 -3.01 8.01 -4.29
C PHE A 138 -3.76 8.72 -5.43
N ASP A 139 -3.05 9.17 -6.45
CA ASP A 139 -3.68 9.77 -7.63
C ASP A 139 -4.64 8.77 -8.30
N ARG A 140 -4.21 7.52 -8.43
CA ARG A 140 -5.03 6.47 -9.04
C ARG A 140 -6.25 6.13 -8.17
N LEU A 141 -6.06 6.07 -6.86
CA LEU A 141 -7.17 5.85 -5.93
C LEU A 141 -8.19 6.98 -6.04
N GLU A 142 -7.72 8.21 -6.04
CA GLU A 142 -8.62 9.37 -6.12
C GLU A 142 -9.40 9.37 -7.44
N ALA A 143 -8.74 9.06 -8.55
CA ALA A 143 -9.40 8.95 -9.85
C ALA A 143 -10.46 7.84 -9.84
N HIS A 144 -10.15 6.71 -9.21
CA HIS A 144 -11.11 5.60 -9.07
C HIS A 144 -12.33 6.03 -8.25
N LEU A 145 -12.10 6.69 -7.12
CA LEU A 145 -13.19 7.14 -6.25
C LEU A 145 -14.13 8.12 -6.96
N GLN A 146 -13.61 8.90 -7.90
CA GLN A 146 -14.41 9.82 -8.69
C GLN A 146 -15.37 9.11 -9.65
N THR A 147 -15.14 7.82 -9.94
CA THR A 147 -16.00 7.05 -10.82
C THR A 147 -17.16 6.38 -10.10
N LEU A 148 -17.20 6.42 -8.79
CA LEU A 148 -18.22 5.75 -7.99
C LEU A 148 -19.51 6.56 -7.88
#